data_655cae05d92f7b44fc8de009adb5db38
#
_entry.id   655cae05d92f7b44fc8de009adb5db38
#
_cell.length_a   1.000
_cell.length_b   1.000
_cell.length_c   1.000
_cell.angle_alpha   90.00
_cell.angle_beta   90.00
_cell.angle_gamma   90.00
#
_symmetry.space_group_name_H-M   'P 1'
#
loop_
_entity.id
_entity.type
_entity.pdbx_description
1 polymer ?
#
loop_
_entity_poly.entity_id
_entity_poly.type
_entity_poly.pdbx_seq_one_letter_code
_entity_poly.pdbx_strand_id
1 'polypeptide(L)'
;MSAWPGYLPATPPGEVASNVVVPRAGGTVRAVLTPDPRPTSFQDHPGLRDREHEARELADVLRRLIRLSVSTMPPAHETTRLTAQLTAVADELETHRPADPLPRFIPPAEDGPPKDVPLGGAMPYDVVVGPFNPIALPIVLDFEPPKALGRGTFDVTYEGAPGCVHGAILAATFDIILTAANAIVGSVGPTVSLALRYVRPTLTDEEAVFEGWVTEVTERRIFSKGRIVQGGVVTVEADGEFAIFNQDRVNRLASSRRQPGDPAAPGAAGG
;
A
#
# COMPACT_ATOMS: atom_id res chain seq x y z
N MET A 1 -7.42 -23.63 10.03
CA MET A 1 -6.27 -22.73 9.87
C MET A 1 -6.38 -22.13 8.48
N SER A 2 -7.02 -20.97 8.34
CA SER A 2 -7.10 -20.26 7.06
C SER A 2 -5.99 -19.22 7.07
N ALA A 3 -4.92 -19.51 6.32
CA ALA A 3 -3.88 -18.54 6.03
C ALA A 3 -4.52 -17.31 5.35
N TRP A 4 -3.99 -16.14 5.65
CA TRP A 4 -4.29 -14.90 4.95
C TRP A 4 -4.20 -15.12 3.43
N PRO A 5 -5.21 -14.77 2.60
CA PRO A 5 -5.24 -15.05 1.17
C PRO A 5 -4.25 -14.21 0.35
N GLY A 6 -3.23 -13.66 0.95
CA GLY A 6 -2.27 -12.75 0.33
C GLY A 6 -0.93 -13.37 -0.05
N TYR A 7 -0.71 -14.67 0.14
CA TYR A 7 0.55 -15.31 -0.23
C TYR A 7 0.29 -16.49 -1.16
N LEU A 8 0.36 -16.25 -2.45
CA LEU A 8 0.52 -17.31 -3.43
C LEU A 8 2.02 -17.67 -3.48
N PRO A 9 2.38 -18.98 -3.50
CA PRO A 9 3.75 -19.39 -3.70
C PRO A 9 4.25 -18.86 -5.06
N ALA A 10 5.50 -18.44 -5.10
CA ALA A 10 6.15 -17.88 -6.28
C ALA A 10 5.96 -18.76 -7.52
N THR A 11 5.30 -18.22 -8.53
CA THR A 11 5.38 -18.78 -9.89
C THR A 11 6.79 -18.49 -10.42
N PRO A 12 7.44 -19.43 -11.12
CA PRO A 12 8.79 -19.18 -11.64
C PRO A 12 8.78 -17.99 -12.62
N PRO A 13 9.88 -17.23 -12.71
CA PRO A 13 9.96 -16.03 -13.52
C PRO A 13 9.79 -16.37 -15.01
N GLY A 14 8.70 -15.87 -15.58
CA GLY A 14 8.54 -15.80 -17.03
C GLY A 14 9.11 -14.47 -17.50
N GLU A 15 10.03 -14.50 -18.46
CA GLU A 15 10.53 -13.32 -19.14
C GLU A 15 9.38 -12.49 -19.72
N VAL A 16 9.10 -11.34 -19.13
CA VAL A 16 8.25 -10.34 -19.76
C VAL A 16 8.91 -8.97 -19.64
N ALA A 17 9.90 -8.75 -20.47
CA ALA A 17 10.36 -7.41 -20.78
C ALA A 17 9.46 -6.83 -21.87
N SER A 18 8.35 -6.21 -21.53
CA SER A 18 7.55 -5.43 -22.48
C SER A 18 7.71 -3.95 -22.21
N ASN A 19 8.17 -3.21 -23.25
CA ASN A 19 8.20 -1.77 -23.21
C ASN A 19 6.77 -1.22 -23.34
N VAL A 20 6.24 -0.66 -22.29
CA VAL A 20 4.95 0.04 -22.32
C VAL A 20 5.18 1.47 -22.81
N VAL A 21 4.43 1.86 -23.83
CA VAL A 21 4.46 3.22 -24.40
C VAL A 21 3.24 3.97 -23.86
N VAL A 22 3.48 5.03 -23.10
CA VAL A 22 2.42 5.88 -22.55
C VAL A 22 2.47 7.24 -23.25
N PRO A 23 1.32 7.77 -23.72
CA PRO A 23 1.26 9.11 -24.30
C PRO A 23 1.74 10.16 -23.29
N ARG A 24 2.60 11.07 -23.73
CA ARG A 24 2.99 12.25 -22.95
C ARG A 24 2.54 13.49 -23.71
N ALA A 25 2.09 14.53 -23.02
CA ALA A 25 1.86 15.82 -23.65
C ALA A 25 3.19 16.34 -24.23
N GLY A 26 3.34 16.27 -25.55
CA GLY A 26 4.58 16.63 -26.26
C GLY A 26 5.53 15.48 -26.58
N GLY A 27 5.14 14.21 -26.40
CA GLY A 27 5.97 13.05 -26.76
C GLY A 27 5.53 11.75 -26.08
N THR A 28 6.22 10.67 -26.39
CA THR A 28 5.97 9.34 -25.84
C THR A 28 7.03 8.99 -24.80
N VAL A 29 6.64 8.62 -23.59
CA VAL A 29 7.56 8.09 -22.58
C VAL A 29 7.66 6.59 -22.75
N ARG A 30 8.87 6.10 -22.92
CA ARG A 30 9.16 4.67 -22.85
C ARG A 30 9.24 4.29 -21.37
N ALA A 31 8.28 3.52 -20.89
CA ALA A 31 8.32 2.99 -19.53
C ALA A 31 9.41 1.91 -19.45
N VAL A 32 10.21 1.98 -18.41
CA VAL A 32 11.12 0.90 -18.03
C VAL A 32 10.41 0.12 -16.92
N LEU A 33 9.95 -1.07 -17.25
CA LEU A 33 9.40 -1.96 -16.26
C LEU A 33 10.52 -2.65 -15.49
N THR A 34 10.45 -2.63 -14.19
CA THR A 34 11.23 -3.51 -13.35
C THR A 34 10.68 -4.94 -13.40
N PRO A 35 11.52 -5.96 -13.54
CA PRO A 35 11.08 -7.31 -13.92
C PRO A 35 10.28 -8.07 -12.87
N ASP A 36 10.40 -7.80 -11.58
CA ASP A 36 9.62 -8.48 -10.54
C ASP A 36 9.12 -7.51 -9.47
N PRO A 37 7.81 -7.31 -9.40
CA PRO A 37 7.20 -6.42 -8.41
C PRO A 37 7.14 -7.00 -6.99
N ARG A 38 7.59 -8.21 -6.74
CA ARG A 38 7.47 -8.83 -5.42
C ARG A 38 8.77 -8.72 -4.63
N PRO A 39 8.74 -8.12 -3.43
CA PRO A 39 9.91 -8.17 -2.58
C PRO A 39 10.14 -9.63 -2.18
N THR A 40 11.35 -10.08 -2.34
CA THR A 40 11.76 -11.39 -1.88
C THR A 40 11.93 -11.44 -0.36
N SER A 41 12.17 -10.29 0.26
CA SER A 41 12.40 -10.19 1.71
C SER A 41 12.31 -8.73 2.19
N PHE A 42 11.93 -8.53 3.46
CA PHE A 42 11.98 -7.25 4.16
C PHE A 42 13.18 -7.16 5.12
N GLN A 43 14.22 -7.96 4.91
CA GLN A 43 15.39 -8.03 5.81
C GLN A 43 16.16 -6.71 5.90
N ASP A 44 16.06 -5.83 4.90
CA ASP A 44 16.67 -4.50 4.95
C ASP A 44 15.92 -3.52 5.87
N HIS A 45 14.71 -3.88 6.30
CA HIS A 45 13.93 -3.07 7.22
C HIS A 45 14.38 -3.34 8.67
N PRO A 46 14.82 -2.34 9.45
CA PRO A 46 15.39 -2.54 10.79
C PRO A 46 14.42 -3.19 11.79
N GLY A 47 13.11 -3.00 11.61
CA GLY A 47 12.07 -3.60 12.44
C GLY A 47 11.67 -5.02 12.02
N LEU A 48 12.21 -5.55 10.92
CA LEU A 48 11.84 -6.87 10.37
C LEU A 48 13.03 -7.81 10.20
N ARG A 49 14.26 -7.27 10.23
CA ARG A 49 15.47 -8.07 10.16
C ARG A 49 15.43 -9.17 11.22
N ASP A 50 15.66 -10.40 10.79
CA ASP A 50 15.71 -11.63 11.63
C ASP A 50 14.39 -11.95 12.37
N ARG A 51 13.28 -11.25 12.09
CA ARG A 51 11.98 -11.45 12.75
C ARG A 51 10.78 -11.28 11.82
N GLU A 52 10.97 -11.36 10.52
CA GLU A 52 9.92 -11.16 9.53
C GLU A 52 8.76 -12.15 9.72
N HIS A 53 9.08 -13.41 10.00
CA HIS A 53 8.09 -14.46 10.23
C HIS A 53 7.21 -14.15 11.45
N GLU A 54 7.81 -13.87 12.59
CA GLU A 54 7.12 -13.59 13.86
C GLU A 54 6.29 -12.29 13.78
N ALA A 55 6.82 -11.27 13.10
CA ALA A 55 6.09 -10.03 12.88
C ALA A 55 4.84 -10.25 12.01
N ARG A 56 4.93 -11.13 11.01
CA ARG A 56 3.80 -11.51 10.17
C ARG A 56 2.77 -12.29 10.95
N GLU A 57 3.17 -13.30 11.71
CA GLU A 57 2.26 -14.07 12.56
C GLU A 57 1.52 -13.18 13.57
N LEU A 58 2.23 -12.23 14.20
CA LEU A 58 1.61 -11.24 15.08
C LEU A 58 0.57 -10.38 14.35
N ALA A 59 0.90 -9.88 13.17
CA ALA A 59 -0.05 -9.09 12.37
C ALA A 59 -1.29 -9.92 11.99
N ASP A 60 -1.12 -11.20 11.67
CA ASP A 60 -2.23 -12.09 11.29
C ASP A 60 -3.14 -12.40 12.49
N VAL A 61 -2.58 -12.60 13.68
CA VAL A 61 -3.37 -12.76 14.93
C VAL A 61 -4.17 -11.50 15.21
N LEU A 62 -3.56 -10.31 15.08
CA LEU A 62 -4.24 -9.04 15.32
C LEU A 62 -5.36 -8.81 14.29
N ARG A 63 -5.17 -9.10 13.01
CA ARG A 63 -6.24 -9.06 11.99
C ARG A 63 -7.41 -9.95 12.35
N ARG A 64 -7.10 -11.18 12.80
CA ARG A 64 -8.14 -12.11 13.28
C ARG A 64 -8.91 -11.54 14.46
N LEU A 65 -8.23 -10.91 15.42
CA LEU A 65 -8.88 -10.27 16.57
C LEU A 65 -9.76 -9.10 16.15
N ILE A 66 -9.30 -8.24 15.23
CA ILE A 66 -10.07 -7.14 14.66
C ILE A 66 -11.37 -7.68 14.05
N ARG A 67 -11.30 -8.68 13.17
CA ARG A 67 -12.47 -9.29 12.55
C ARG A 67 -13.43 -9.89 13.58
N LEU A 68 -12.92 -10.65 14.56
CA LEU A 68 -13.74 -11.28 15.58
C LEU A 68 -14.40 -10.26 16.52
N SER A 69 -13.74 -9.13 16.80
CA SER A 69 -14.31 -8.09 17.66
C SER A 69 -15.59 -7.44 17.09
N VAL A 70 -15.74 -7.43 15.77
CA VAL A 70 -16.92 -6.87 15.08
C VAL A 70 -17.94 -7.93 14.65
N SER A 71 -17.58 -9.22 14.70
CA SER A 71 -18.43 -10.32 14.22
C SER A 71 -18.88 -11.30 15.30
N THR A 72 -18.54 -11.04 16.59
CA THR A 72 -18.94 -11.91 17.71
C THR A 72 -19.57 -11.10 18.84
N MET A 73 -20.38 -11.76 19.66
CA MET A 73 -21.10 -11.14 20.79
C MET A 73 -20.91 -11.99 22.07
N PRO A 74 -19.72 -12.03 22.66
CA PRO A 74 -19.51 -12.74 23.91
C PRO A 74 -20.30 -12.09 25.07
N PRO A 75 -20.74 -12.84 26.10
CA PRO A 75 -21.36 -12.26 27.28
C PRO A 75 -20.46 -11.22 27.97
N ALA A 76 -21.06 -10.24 28.65
CA ALA A 76 -20.33 -9.12 29.25
C ALA A 76 -19.15 -9.56 30.15
N HIS A 77 -19.33 -10.59 31.01
CA HIS A 77 -18.25 -11.08 31.85
C HIS A 77 -17.09 -11.70 31.09
N GLU A 78 -17.37 -12.38 29.97
CA GLU A 78 -16.33 -12.89 29.04
C GLU A 78 -15.64 -11.75 28.31
N THR A 79 -16.39 -10.75 27.85
CA THR A 79 -15.82 -9.54 27.25
C THR A 79 -14.83 -8.85 28.18
N THR A 80 -15.22 -8.67 29.48
CA THR A 80 -14.36 -8.09 30.51
C THR A 80 -13.07 -8.91 30.68
N ARG A 81 -13.21 -10.23 30.79
CA ARG A 81 -12.05 -11.13 30.93
C ARG A 81 -11.10 -11.06 29.74
N LEU A 82 -11.64 -11.10 28.51
CA LEU A 82 -10.86 -11.01 27.26
C LEU A 82 -10.17 -9.65 27.17
N THR A 83 -10.86 -8.57 27.52
CA THR A 83 -10.28 -7.21 27.53
C THR A 83 -9.07 -7.15 28.45
N ALA A 84 -9.17 -7.70 29.67
CA ALA A 84 -8.04 -7.72 30.61
C ALA A 84 -6.82 -8.50 30.04
N GLN A 85 -7.06 -9.62 29.37
CA GLN A 85 -5.99 -10.38 28.73
C GLN A 85 -5.32 -9.61 27.61
N LEU A 86 -6.10 -8.97 26.73
CA LEU A 86 -5.58 -8.17 25.62
C LEU A 86 -4.83 -6.93 26.13
N THR A 87 -5.29 -6.32 27.23
CA THR A 87 -4.59 -5.21 27.88
C THR A 87 -3.21 -5.65 28.36
N ALA A 88 -3.11 -6.80 29.01
CA ALA A 88 -1.81 -7.32 29.47
C ALA A 88 -0.83 -7.57 28.30
N VAL A 89 -1.33 -8.11 27.18
CA VAL A 89 -0.51 -8.28 25.97
C VAL A 89 -0.08 -6.93 25.40
N ALA A 90 -0.95 -5.92 25.40
CA ALA A 90 -0.61 -4.57 24.92
C ALA A 90 0.46 -3.92 25.82
N ASP A 91 0.33 -4.06 27.14
CA ASP A 91 1.30 -3.55 28.11
C ASP A 91 2.68 -4.23 27.94
N GLU A 92 2.69 -5.53 27.66
CA GLU A 92 3.94 -6.26 27.36
C GLU A 92 4.58 -5.74 26.06
N LEU A 93 3.81 -5.58 24.98
CA LEU A 93 4.31 -5.03 23.73
C LEU A 93 4.87 -3.61 23.89
N GLU A 94 4.28 -2.78 24.75
CA GLU A 94 4.75 -1.42 25.02
C GLU A 94 6.16 -1.42 25.61
N THR A 95 6.55 -2.43 26.39
CA THR A 95 7.91 -2.56 26.97
C THR A 95 8.99 -2.74 25.89
N HIS A 96 8.60 -3.17 24.69
CA HIS A 96 9.48 -3.38 23.54
C HIS A 96 9.50 -2.20 22.55
N ARG A 97 8.90 -1.06 22.91
CA ARG A 97 8.94 0.14 22.09
C ARG A 97 10.37 0.64 21.94
N PRO A 98 10.90 0.78 20.70
CA PRO A 98 12.24 1.34 20.50
C PRO A 98 12.26 2.83 20.86
N ALA A 99 13.44 3.33 21.25
CA ALA A 99 13.64 4.75 21.57
C ALA A 99 13.34 5.65 20.35
N ASP A 100 13.78 5.23 19.17
CA ASP A 100 13.49 5.91 17.91
C ASP A 100 12.33 5.21 17.18
N PRO A 101 11.39 5.96 16.58
CA PRO A 101 10.31 5.37 15.81
C PRO A 101 10.84 4.51 14.66
N LEU A 102 10.27 3.32 14.49
CA LEU A 102 10.59 2.47 13.34
C LEU A 102 10.19 3.16 12.04
N PRO A 103 11.02 3.12 10.99
CA PRO A 103 10.66 3.66 9.69
C PRO A 103 9.46 2.89 9.12
N ARG A 104 8.58 3.60 8.45
CA ARG A 104 7.41 2.98 7.79
C ARG A 104 7.75 2.38 6.42
N PHE A 105 8.87 2.77 5.87
CA PHE A 105 9.38 2.37 4.57
C PHE A 105 10.75 1.72 4.75
N ILE A 106 11.15 0.90 3.79
CA ILE A 106 12.54 0.46 3.71
C ILE A 106 13.38 1.72 3.44
N PRO A 107 14.39 2.02 4.27
CA PRO A 107 15.27 3.15 4.03
C PRO A 107 15.91 3.02 2.65
N PRO A 108 16.02 4.12 1.86
CA PRO A 108 16.79 4.07 0.63
C PRO A 108 18.25 3.70 0.96
N ALA A 109 18.85 2.83 0.14
CA ALA A 109 20.28 2.57 0.21
C ALA A 109 21.08 3.88 0.01
N GLU A 110 22.33 3.91 0.47
CA GLU A 110 23.19 5.10 0.32
C GLU A 110 23.29 5.60 -1.13
N ASP A 111 23.14 4.69 -2.10
CA ASP A 111 23.13 4.99 -3.55
C ASP A 111 21.79 5.46 -4.11
N GLY A 112 20.80 5.76 -3.25
CA GLY A 112 19.46 6.21 -3.62
C GLY A 112 18.37 5.15 -3.39
N PRO A 113 17.10 5.47 -3.70
CA PRO A 113 16.03 4.51 -3.54
C PRO A 113 16.29 3.29 -4.41
N PRO A 114 16.01 2.06 -3.89
CA PRO A 114 16.17 0.84 -4.67
C PRO A 114 15.37 0.97 -5.97
N LYS A 115 16.04 0.91 -7.11
CA LYS A 115 15.41 1.09 -8.43
C LYS A 115 14.48 -0.08 -8.80
N ASP A 116 14.59 -1.17 -8.06
CA ASP A 116 14.00 -2.46 -8.38
C ASP A 116 13.07 -2.99 -7.27
N VAL A 117 12.75 -2.19 -6.25
CA VAL A 117 11.81 -2.59 -5.20
C VAL A 117 10.41 -2.12 -5.58
N PRO A 118 9.48 -3.04 -5.74
CA PRO A 118 8.08 -2.72 -6.01
C PRO A 118 7.47 -1.92 -4.87
N LEU A 119 6.42 -1.17 -5.21
CA LEU A 119 5.72 -0.30 -4.27
C LEU A 119 5.37 -1.03 -2.96
N GLY A 120 4.74 -2.21 -3.06
CA GLY A 120 4.37 -3.03 -1.90
C GLY A 120 5.57 -3.53 -1.08
N GLY A 121 6.73 -3.74 -1.73
CA GLY A 121 7.96 -4.19 -1.09
C GLY A 121 8.72 -3.13 -0.31
N ALA A 122 8.51 -1.86 -0.69
CA ALA A 122 9.10 -0.75 0.04
C ALA A 122 8.28 -0.31 1.26
N MET A 123 7.05 -0.83 1.43
CA MET A 123 6.04 -0.32 2.35
C MET A 123 5.49 -1.40 3.30
N PRO A 124 6.34 -2.04 4.14
CA PRO A 124 5.94 -3.17 4.98
C PRO A 124 4.81 -2.84 5.97
N TYR A 125 4.70 -1.59 6.41
CA TYR A 125 3.70 -1.11 7.36
C TYR A 125 2.68 -0.15 6.75
N ASP A 126 2.52 -0.16 5.43
CA ASP A 126 1.50 0.65 4.77
C ASP A 126 0.09 0.26 5.22
N VAL A 127 -0.79 1.25 5.31
CA VAL A 127 -2.16 1.06 5.82
C VAL A 127 -3.07 0.32 4.82
N VAL A 128 -2.70 0.28 3.54
CA VAL A 128 -3.49 -0.37 2.49
C VAL A 128 -2.90 -1.72 2.11
N VAL A 129 -1.59 -1.79 1.88
CA VAL A 129 -0.93 -2.98 1.32
C VAL A 129 0.19 -3.55 2.19
N GLY A 130 0.46 -2.97 3.36
CA GLY A 130 1.56 -3.38 4.23
C GLY A 130 1.31 -4.71 4.95
N PRO A 131 2.04 -5.77 4.64
CA PRO A 131 1.78 -7.11 5.19
C PRO A 131 1.96 -7.21 6.70
N PHE A 132 2.72 -6.29 7.31
CA PHE A 132 2.97 -6.25 8.76
C PHE A 132 2.11 -5.21 9.49
N ASN A 133 1.23 -4.52 8.79
CA ASN A 133 0.25 -3.64 9.42
C ASN A 133 -1.06 -4.42 9.62
N PRO A 134 -1.52 -4.65 10.85
CA PRO A 134 -2.74 -5.43 11.10
C PRO A 134 -4.02 -4.79 10.55
N ILE A 135 -4.03 -3.48 10.30
CA ILE A 135 -5.18 -2.80 9.67
C ILE A 135 -5.07 -2.69 8.16
N ALA A 136 -4.00 -3.21 7.54
CA ALA A 136 -3.89 -3.22 6.09
C ALA A 136 -5.04 -3.99 5.44
N LEU A 137 -5.45 -3.51 4.28
CA LEU A 137 -6.56 -4.10 3.53
C LEU A 137 -6.17 -5.46 2.95
N PRO A 138 -7.12 -6.37 2.73
CA PRO A 138 -6.87 -7.70 2.18
C PRO A 138 -6.63 -7.64 0.66
N ILE A 139 -5.65 -6.85 0.24
CA ILE A 139 -5.32 -6.63 -1.17
C ILE A 139 -3.95 -7.17 -1.49
N VAL A 140 -3.87 -7.98 -2.54
CA VAL A 140 -2.62 -8.41 -3.17
C VAL A 140 -2.41 -7.59 -4.44
N LEU A 141 -1.26 -6.91 -4.51
CA LEU A 141 -0.84 -6.19 -5.71
C LEU A 141 -0.21 -7.15 -6.71
N ASP A 142 -0.55 -6.96 -7.97
CA ASP A 142 0.08 -7.61 -9.11
C ASP A 142 0.27 -6.62 -10.27
N PHE A 143 1.09 -6.98 -11.23
CA PHE A 143 1.43 -6.08 -12.35
C PHE A 143 1.30 -6.83 -13.66
N GLU A 144 0.33 -6.41 -14.47
CA GLU A 144 0.12 -6.87 -15.84
C GLU A 144 0.23 -5.67 -16.78
N PRO A 145 1.45 -5.20 -17.09
CA PRO A 145 1.61 -3.97 -17.86
C PRO A 145 0.76 -3.92 -19.13
N PRO A 146 0.10 -2.78 -19.40
CA PRO A 146 0.25 -1.47 -18.76
C PRO A 146 -0.57 -1.28 -17.48
N LYS A 147 -1.14 -2.31 -16.89
CA LYS A 147 -2.01 -2.22 -15.72
C LYS A 147 -1.29 -2.65 -14.44
N ALA A 148 -1.61 -1.96 -13.35
CA ALA A 148 -1.48 -2.49 -12.00
C ALA A 148 -2.80 -3.15 -11.60
N LEU A 149 -2.72 -4.27 -10.91
CA LEU A 149 -3.86 -5.03 -10.43
C LEU A 149 -3.85 -5.10 -8.91
N GLY A 150 -5.04 -5.12 -8.31
CA GLY A 150 -5.25 -5.47 -6.91
C GLY A 150 -6.34 -6.52 -6.83
N ARG A 151 -6.12 -7.58 -6.06
CA ARG A 151 -7.12 -8.62 -5.84
C ARG A 151 -7.36 -8.78 -4.35
N GLY A 152 -8.60 -8.85 -3.95
CA GLY A 152 -8.91 -9.08 -2.54
C GLY A 152 -10.38 -9.37 -2.28
N THR A 153 -10.62 -9.95 -1.11
CA THR A 153 -11.96 -10.23 -0.59
C THR A 153 -12.13 -9.49 0.73
N PHE A 154 -13.09 -8.62 0.81
CA PHE A 154 -13.39 -7.82 1.99
C PHE A 154 -14.48 -8.50 2.81
N ASP A 155 -14.21 -8.76 4.07
CA ASP A 155 -15.18 -9.32 5.01
C ASP A 155 -16.00 -8.23 5.73
N VAL A 156 -16.80 -8.63 6.70
CA VAL A 156 -17.64 -7.75 7.53
C VAL A 156 -16.87 -6.62 8.21
N THR A 157 -15.56 -6.74 8.40
CA THR A 157 -14.72 -5.68 8.98
C THR A 157 -14.74 -4.40 8.14
N TYR A 158 -14.96 -4.56 6.85
CA TYR A 158 -14.92 -3.47 5.86
C TYR A 158 -16.31 -3.09 5.34
N GLU A 159 -17.37 -3.60 5.98
CA GLU A 159 -18.75 -3.34 5.57
C GLU A 159 -19.13 -1.87 5.80
N GLY A 160 -19.86 -1.31 4.84
CA GLY A 160 -20.50 0.00 4.95
C GLY A 160 -22.02 -0.15 4.98
N ALA A 161 -22.68 -0.11 3.83
CA ALA A 161 -24.07 -0.54 3.73
C ALA A 161 -24.16 -2.07 3.85
N PRO A 162 -25.27 -2.65 4.35
CA PRO A 162 -25.40 -4.09 4.54
C PRO A 162 -25.01 -4.90 3.30
N GLY A 163 -24.07 -5.83 3.46
CA GLY A 163 -23.52 -6.67 2.41
C GLY A 163 -22.60 -5.97 1.41
N CYS A 164 -22.23 -4.72 1.64
CA CYS A 164 -21.41 -3.94 0.71
C CYS A 164 -20.15 -3.39 1.36
N VAL A 165 -19.06 -3.41 0.62
CA VAL A 165 -17.79 -2.81 1.05
C VAL A 165 -17.94 -1.29 1.17
N HIS A 166 -17.44 -0.73 2.27
CA HIS A 166 -17.50 0.71 2.52
C HIS A 166 -16.74 1.50 1.44
N GLY A 167 -17.37 2.56 0.91
CA GLY A 167 -16.80 3.35 -0.17
C GLY A 167 -15.43 3.96 0.13
N ALA A 168 -15.15 4.32 1.40
CA ALA A 168 -13.84 4.83 1.80
C ALA A 168 -12.74 3.77 1.70
N ILE A 169 -13.05 2.49 1.93
CA ILE A 169 -12.12 1.37 1.76
C ILE A 169 -11.76 1.21 0.28
N LEU A 170 -12.76 1.29 -0.60
CA LEU A 170 -12.53 1.24 -2.05
C LEU A 170 -11.70 2.43 -2.53
N ALA A 171 -11.91 3.62 -1.98
CA ALA A 171 -11.12 4.81 -2.30
C ALA A 171 -9.65 4.66 -1.85
N ALA A 172 -9.42 4.18 -0.63
CA ALA A 172 -8.07 3.93 -0.12
C ALA A 172 -7.33 2.89 -0.98
N THR A 173 -8.03 1.85 -1.44
CA THR A 173 -7.46 0.87 -2.36
C THR A 173 -7.07 1.49 -3.70
N PHE A 174 -7.93 2.34 -4.28
CA PHE A 174 -7.60 3.01 -5.54
C PHE A 174 -6.40 3.96 -5.44
N ASP A 175 -6.21 4.62 -4.32
CA ASP A 175 -5.03 5.47 -4.11
C ASP A 175 -3.74 4.69 -4.36
N ILE A 176 -3.64 3.49 -3.82
CA ILE A 176 -2.48 2.60 -3.99
C ILE A 176 -2.43 1.96 -5.38
N ILE A 177 -3.56 1.49 -5.93
CA ILE A 177 -3.59 0.85 -7.25
C ILE A 177 -3.16 1.84 -8.35
N LEU A 178 -3.64 3.08 -8.28
CA LEU A 178 -3.25 4.10 -9.25
C LEU A 178 -1.80 4.56 -9.05
N THR A 179 -1.33 4.62 -7.79
CA THR A 179 0.09 4.85 -7.49
C THR A 179 0.97 3.72 -8.05
N ALA A 180 0.54 2.46 -7.94
CA ALA A 180 1.23 1.32 -8.53
C ALA A 180 1.25 1.40 -10.07
N ALA A 181 0.14 1.83 -10.70
CA ALA A 181 0.09 2.06 -12.13
C ALA A 181 1.07 3.17 -12.57
N ASN A 182 1.21 4.23 -11.76
CA ASN A 182 2.18 5.31 -12.01
C ASN A 182 3.63 4.79 -11.91
N ALA A 183 3.91 3.85 -11.01
CA ALA A 183 5.23 3.22 -10.90
C ALA A 183 5.62 2.45 -12.17
N ILE A 184 4.67 1.82 -12.87
CA ILE A 184 4.91 1.13 -14.15
C ILE A 184 5.52 2.08 -15.20
N VAL A 185 5.14 3.36 -15.19
CA VAL A 185 5.68 4.36 -16.10
C VAL A 185 6.91 5.09 -15.52
N GLY A 186 7.50 4.57 -14.45
CA GLY A 186 8.71 5.09 -13.83
C GLY A 186 8.50 6.41 -13.09
N SER A 187 7.27 6.72 -12.67
CA SER A 187 6.98 7.96 -11.96
C SER A 187 5.99 7.70 -10.83
N VAL A 188 6.33 8.18 -9.64
CA VAL A 188 5.45 8.15 -8.46
C VAL A 188 5.44 9.53 -7.83
N GLY A 189 4.33 9.86 -7.19
CA GLY A 189 4.22 11.12 -6.48
C GLY A 189 2.90 11.21 -5.71
N PRO A 190 2.73 12.26 -4.88
CA PRO A 190 1.56 12.39 -4.04
C PRO A 190 0.28 12.57 -4.87
N THR A 191 -0.78 11.96 -4.40
CA THR A 191 -2.13 12.12 -4.92
C THR A 191 -2.59 13.57 -4.76
N VAL A 192 -3.03 14.17 -5.85
CA VAL A 192 -3.58 15.54 -5.88
C VAL A 192 -5.09 15.50 -5.85
N SER A 193 -5.67 14.57 -6.62
CA SER A 193 -7.11 14.37 -6.70
C SER A 193 -7.40 12.91 -6.98
N LEU A 194 -8.45 12.41 -6.34
CA LEU A 194 -8.99 11.08 -6.57
C LEU A 194 -10.52 11.19 -6.59
N ALA A 195 -11.12 10.90 -7.73
CA ALA A 195 -12.56 10.90 -7.91
C ALA A 195 -13.07 9.49 -8.20
N LEU A 196 -14.09 9.05 -7.47
CA LEU A 196 -14.71 7.74 -7.65
C LEU A 196 -16.16 7.89 -8.09
N ARG A 197 -16.57 7.03 -9.01
CA ARG A 197 -17.93 6.85 -9.40
C ARG A 197 -18.41 5.44 -9.05
N TYR A 198 -19.25 5.34 -8.03
CA TYR A 198 -19.86 4.08 -7.59
C TYR A 198 -21.03 3.76 -8.53
N VAL A 199 -20.79 2.84 -9.44
CA VAL A 199 -21.76 2.44 -10.47
C VAL A 199 -22.73 1.39 -9.93
N ARG A 200 -22.21 0.49 -9.08
CA ARG A 200 -22.95 -0.58 -8.43
C ARG A 200 -22.34 -0.87 -7.07
N PRO A 201 -23.06 -1.52 -6.15
CA PRO A 201 -22.46 -2.06 -4.93
C PRO A 201 -21.30 -2.99 -5.23
N THR A 202 -20.23 -2.89 -4.47
CA THR A 202 -19.17 -3.90 -4.39
C THR A 202 -19.47 -4.75 -3.16
N LEU A 203 -19.73 -6.04 -3.34
CA LEU A 203 -20.21 -6.92 -2.26
C LEU A 203 -19.07 -7.38 -1.36
N THR A 204 -19.36 -7.58 -0.07
CA THR A 204 -18.47 -8.28 0.86
C THR A 204 -18.42 -9.78 0.53
N ASP A 205 -17.37 -10.45 1.00
CA ASP A 205 -17.15 -11.91 0.88
C ASP A 205 -17.05 -12.43 -0.58
N GLU A 206 -16.97 -11.52 -1.55
CA GLU A 206 -16.70 -11.83 -2.95
C GLU A 206 -15.39 -11.17 -3.42
N GLU A 207 -14.63 -11.84 -4.29
CA GLU A 207 -13.39 -11.29 -4.82
C GLU A 207 -13.67 -10.03 -5.66
N ALA A 208 -12.96 -8.97 -5.34
CA ALA A 208 -12.92 -7.72 -6.11
C ALA A 208 -11.56 -7.58 -6.80
N VAL A 209 -11.58 -7.33 -8.11
CA VAL A 209 -10.38 -7.08 -8.92
C VAL A 209 -10.32 -5.58 -9.24
N PHE A 210 -9.29 -4.93 -8.73
CA PHE A 210 -8.96 -3.55 -9.02
C PHE A 210 -8.00 -3.50 -10.20
N GLU A 211 -8.28 -2.67 -11.17
CA GLU A 211 -7.39 -2.40 -12.29
C GLU A 211 -7.05 -0.90 -12.30
N GLY A 212 -5.78 -0.55 -12.48
CA GLY A 212 -5.32 0.82 -12.64
C GLY A 212 -4.37 0.95 -13.81
N TRP A 213 -4.43 2.05 -14.54
CA TRP A 213 -3.55 2.35 -15.68
C TRP A 213 -3.36 3.85 -15.85
N VAL A 214 -2.20 4.24 -16.36
CA VAL A 214 -1.90 5.63 -16.69
C VAL A 214 -2.52 5.99 -18.04
N THR A 215 -3.15 7.15 -18.11
CA THR A 215 -3.74 7.68 -19.34
C THR A 215 -2.93 8.81 -19.94
N GLU A 216 -2.24 9.61 -19.10
CA GLU A 216 -1.43 10.73 -19.57
C GLU A 216 -0.32 11.04 -18.56
N VAL A 217 0.84 11.46 -19.07
CA VAL A 217 1.93 12.01 -18.26
C VAL A 217 2.32 13.36 -18.85
N THR A 218 2.28 14.41 -18.02
CA THR A 218 2.76 15.76 -18.36
C THR A 218 4.08 16.04 -17.64
N GLU A 219 4.61 17.24 -17.76
CA GLU A 219 5.81 17.63 -17.00
C GLU A 219 5.60 17.69 -15.47
N ARG A 220 4.35 17.85 -15.00
CA ARG A 220 4.02 18.09 -13.60
C ARG A 220 2.98 17.14 -13.02
N ARG A 221 2.29 16.40 -13.87
CA ARG A 221 1.16 15.56 -13.48
C ARG A 221 1.14 14.23 -14.19
N ILE A 222 0.58 13.25 -13.50
CA ILE A 222 0.22 11.95 -14.05
C ILE A 222 -1.29 11.84 -13.88
N PHE A 223 -1.97 11.42 -14.93
CA PHE A 223 -3.39 11.11 -14.92
C PHE A 223 -3.57 9.62 -15.09
N SER A 224 -4.33 9.04 -14.20
CA SER A 224 -4.56 7.60 -14.16
C SER A 224 -6.04 7.30 -14.00
N LYS A 225 -6.47 6.18 -14.54
CA LYS A 225 -7.82 5.66 -14.41
C LYS A 225 -7.80 4.28 -13.78
N GLY A 226 -8.90 3.93 -13.16
CA GLY A 226 -9.07 2.59 -12.63
C GLY A 226 -10.53 2.15 -12.62
N ARG A 227 -10.72 0.87 -12.37
CA ARG A 227 -12.03 0.28 -12.15
C ARG A 227 -11.95 -0.90 -11.19
N ILE A 228 -13.07 -1.21 -10.55
CA ILE A 228 -13.27 -2.48 -9.86
C ILE A 228 -14.16 -3.35 -10.71
N VAL A 229 -13.76 -4.61 -10.87
CA VAL A 229 -14.57 -5.66 -11.50
C VAL A 229 -14.86 -6.72 -10.45
N GLN A 230 -16.13 -7.04 -10.26
CA GLN A 230 -16.61 -8.09 -9.38
C GLN A 230 -17.67 -8.91 -10.11
N GLY A 231 -17.54 -10.25 -10.12
CA GLY A 231 -18.44 -11.10 -10.88
C GLY A 231 -18.52 -10.79 -12.38
N GLY A 232 -17.44 -10.26 -12.96
CA GLY A 232 -17.39 -9.84 -14.37
C GLY A 232 -18.05 -8.50 -14.67
N VAL A 233 -18.49 -7.75 -13.64
CA VAL A 233 -19.21 -6.47 -13.78
C VAL A 233 -18.41 -5.33 -13.15
N VAL A 234 -18.36 -4.17 -13.81
CA VAL A 234 -17.75 -2.96 -13.23
C VAL A 234 -18.65 -2.42 -12.12
N THR A 235 -18.11 -2.29 -10.92
CA THR A 235 -18.81 -1.77 -9.74
C THR A 235 -18.41 -0.32 -9.43
N VAL A 236 -17.12 0.03 -9.60
CA VAL A 236 -16.60 1.38 -9.36
C VAL A 236 -15.65 1.77 -10.48
N GLU A 237 -15.62 3.04 -10.82
CA GLU A 237 -14.64 3.68 -11.69
C GLU A 237 -13.90 4.77 -10.92
N ALA A 238 -12.62 4.97 -11.23
CA ALA A 238 -11.76 5.96 -10.59
C ALA A 238 -10.98 6.79 -11.61
N ASP A 239 -10.84 8.07 -11.30
CA ASP A 239 -9.97 9.02 -11.98
C ASP A 239 -9.01 9.61 -10.95
N GLY A 240 -7.70 9.49 -11.19
CA GLY A 240 -6.64 9.98 -10.32
C GLY A 240 -5.74 10.99 -10.99
N GLU A 241 -5.40 12.05 -10.26
CA GLU A 241 -4.37 13.02 -10.62
C GLU A 241 -3.26 12.98 -9.57
N PHE A 242 -2.00 12.84 -10.01
CA PHE A 242 -0.83 12.74 -9.14
C PHE A 242 0.20 13.79 -9.55
N ALA A 243 0.90 14.36 -8.56
CA ALA A 243 2.02 15.22 -8.82
C ALA A 243 3.25 14.38 -9.18
N ILE A 244 4.05 14.82 -10.15
CA ILE A 244 5.37 14.24 -10.37
C ILE A 244 6.28 14.70 -9.23
N PHE A 245 6.96 13.73 -8.60
CA PHE A 245 7.88 13.99 -7.52
C PHE A 245 9.11 14.72 -8.04
N ASN A 246 9.37 15.92 -7.51
CA ASN A 246 10.56 16.69 -7.81
C ASN A 246 11.32 16.91 -6.52
N GLN A 247 12.45 16.23 -6.36
CA GLN A 247 13.27 16.26 -5.15
C GLN A 247 13.71 17.67 -4.78
N ASP A 248 14.06 18.51 -5.75
CA ASP A 248 14.51 19.88 -5.51
C ASP A 248 13.38 20.75 -4.90
N ARG A 249 12.15 20.51 -5.31
CA ARG A 249 10.98 21.20 -4.75
C ARG A 249 10.69 20.73 -3.31
N VAL A 250 10.83 19.46 -3.04
CA VAL A 250 10.68 18.90 -1.68
C VAL A 250 11.75 19.45 -0.75
N ASN A 251 12.99 19.47 -1.20
CA ASN A 251 14.11 20.03 -0.44
C ASN A 251 13.90 21.52 -0.14
N ARG A 252 13.41 22.31 -1.11
CA ARG A 252 13.05 23.72 -0.90
C ARG A 252 11.91 23.90 0.11
N LEU A 253 10.87 23.05 0.06
CA LEU A 253 9.77 23.11 1.01
C LEU A 253 10.19 22.68 2.41
N ALA A 254 11.07 21.69 2.53
CA ALA A 254 11.63 21.28 3.82
C ALA A 254 12.50 22.37 4.42
N SER A 255 13.34 23.04 3.62
CA SER A 255 14.16 24.15 4.09
C SER A 255 13.34 25.40 4.46
N SER A 256 12.21 25.64 3.78
CA SER A 256 11.32 26.77 4.11
C SER A 256 10.48 26.55 5.38
N ARG A 257 10.35 25.33 5.86
CA ARG A 257 9.63 24.98 7.10
C ARG A 257 10.53 24.93 8.34
N ARG A 258 11.85 25.05 8.19
CA ARG A 258 12.76 25.15 9.33
C ARG A 258 12.55 26.47 10.03
N GLN A 259 12.24 26.41 11.32
CA GLN A 259 12.23 27.59 12.17
C GLN A 259 13.66 28.02 12.49
N PRO A 260 13.92 29.32 12.70
CA PRO A 260 15.20 29.78 13.18
C PRO A 260 15.54 29.11 14.52
N GLY A 261 16.53 28.25 14.55
CA GLY A 261 16.93 27.46 15.73
C GLY A 261 17.01 25.94 15.53
N ASP A 262 16.52 25.40 14.45
CA ASP A 262 16.67 23.97 14.16
C ASP A 262 18.13 23.62 13.81
N PRO A 263 18.71 22.54 14.37
CA PRO A 263 20.09 22.15 14.09
C PRO A 263 20.26 21.85 12.59
N ALA A 264 21.38 22.27 12.03
CA ALA A 264 21.74 21.99 10.64
C ALA A 264 21.87 20.50 10.41
N ALA A 265 21.32 20.00 9.28
CA ALA A 265 21.52 18.61 8.91
C ALA A 265 23.03 18.31 8.74
N PRO A 266 23.54 17.17 9.22
CA PRO A 266 24.91 16.76 8.95
C PRO A 266 25.05 16.49 7.44
N GLY A 267 25.87 17.29 6.73
CA GLY A 267 26.17 17.01 5.32
C GLY A 267 26.30 18.19 4.36
N ALA A 268 26.35 19.45 4.83
CA ALA A 268 26.62 20.59 3.95
C ALA A 268 27.94 21.26 4.35
N ALA A 269 29.05 20.52 4.31
CA ALA A 269 30.40 21.07 4.39
C ALA A 269 31.30 20.24 3.51
N GLY A 270 31.75 20.80 2.42
CA GLY A 270 32.92 20.28 1.72
C GLY A 270 32.83 20.28 0.18
N GLY A 271 33.48 21.26 -0.43
CA GLY A 271 34.04 21.16 -1.76
C GLY A 271 33.37 21.95 -2.85
#